data_68571d8e1c014ba59fa3920d6fd2f2d6
#
_entry.id   68571d8e1c014ba59fa3920d6fd2f2d6
#
_cell.length_a   1.000
_cell.length_b   1.000
_cell.length_c   1.000
_cell.angle_alpha   90.00
_cell.angle_beta   90.00
_cell.angle_gamma   90.00
#
_symmetry.space_group_name_H-M   'P 1'
#
loop_
_entity.id
_entity.type
_entity.pdbx_description
1 polymer ?
#
loop_
_entity_poly.entity_id
_entity_poly.type
_entity_poly.pdbx_seq_one_letter_code
_entity_poly.pdbx_strand_id
1 'polypeptide(L)'
;MLDVGTTGMGAGMPGGMGAIIRHAHPLSVDQLAADFPDLKIICAHPGWPWIDEMTAVALHKGNVYWEMSGWAPKYLPDGIKRDIKGRLKDKIMFGSDYPSMPYERLFREWDEIGYPVDILEKFYHRNAEEILGL
;
A
#
# COMPACT_ATOMS: atom_id res chain seq x y z
N MET A 1 8.69 4.42 -6.32
CA MET A 1 7.32 4.08 -5.87
C MET A 1 6.44 3.92 -7.11
N LEU A 2 5.51 2.96 -7.08
CA LEU A 2 4.62 2.61 -8.19
C LEU A 2 3.17 2.57 -7.67
N ASP A 3 2.23 3.19 -8.40
CA ASP A 3 0.81 3.07 -8.09
C ASP A 3 0.29 1.68 -8.49
N VAL A 4 -0.49 1.05 -7.63
CA VAL A 4 -1.15 -0.22 -7.91
C VAL A 4 -2.66 -0.12 -7.69
N GLY A 5 -3.41 -0.79 -8.57
CA GLY A 5 -4.87 -0.76 -8.54
C GLY A 5 -5.48 0.44 -9.26
N THR A 6 -6.70 0.80 -8.86
CA THR A 6 -7.40 1.95 -9.44
C THR A 6 -6.85 3.25 -8.88
N THR A 7 -6.84 4.27 -9.73
CA THR A 7 -6.48 5.65 -9.35
C THR A 7 -7.72 6.53 -9.22
N GLY A 8 -7.64 7.55 -8.34
CA GLY A 8 -8.61 8.64 -8.30
C GLY A 8 -8.51 9.59 -9.51
N MET A 9 -7.36 9.58 -10.20
CA MET A 9 -7.15 10.40 -11.38
C MET A 9 -8.09 9.97 -12.51
N GLY A 10 -8.90 10.91 -13.01
CA GLY A 10 -9.87 10.65 -14.07
C GLY A 10 -11.08 9.81 -13.67
N ALA A 11 -11.21 9.44 -12.38
CA ALA A 11 -12.36 8.67 -11.90
C ALA A 11 -13.68 9.39 -12.20
N GLY A 12 -14.63 8.66 -12.82
CA GLY A 12 -15.92 9.22 -13.23
C GLY A 12 -15.89 10.08 -14.52
N MET A 13 -14.71 10.35 -15.07
CA MET A 13 -14.60 11.10 -16.33
C MET A 13 -14.64 10.16 -17.55
N PRO A 14 -15.17 10.61 -18.69
CA PRO A 14 -15.16 9.82 -19.93
C PRO A 14 -13.75 9.34 -20.27
N GLY A 15 -13.59 8.02 -20.48
CA GLY A 15 -12.30 7.40 -20.77
C GLY A 15 -11.27 7.51 -19.66
N GLY A 16 -11.67 7.90 -18.42
CA GLY A 16 -10.75 8.02 -17.28
C GLY A 16 -9.61 9.01 -17.52
N MET A 17 -9.81 10.03 -18.36
CA MET A 17 -8.76 10.96 -18.82
C MET A 17 -7.52 10.27 -19.42
N GLY A 18 -7.71 9.09 -20.02
CA GLY A 18 -6.64 8.31 -20.63
C GLY A 18 -5.92 7.35 -19.67
N ALA A 19 -6.30 7.29 -18.40
CA ALA A 19 -5.75 6.32 -17.47
C ALA A 19 -6.18 4.88 -17.85
N ILE A 20 -5.21 3.98 -17.95
CA ILE A 20 -5.45 2.58 -18.29
C ILE A 20 -5.13 1.71 -17.08
N ILE A 21 -6.18 1.28 -16.38
CA ILE A 21 -6.09 0.56 -15.10
C ILE A 21 -5.18 -0.68 -15.14
N ARG A 22 -5.22 -1.44 -16.25
CA ARG A 22 -4.40 -2.65 -16.38
C ARG A 22 -2.90 -2.43 -16.17
N HIS A 23 -2.41 -1.22 -16.42
CA HIS A 23 -0.98 -0.90 -16.22
C HIS A 23 -0.60 -0.78 -14.75
N ALA A 24 -1.59 -0.64 -13.86
CA ALA A 24 -1.40 -0.65 -12.41
C ALA A 24 -1.71 -2.02 -11.78
N HIS A 25 -1.76 -3.09 -12.57
CA HIS A 25 -1.99 -4.43 -12.06
C HIS A 25 -0.77 -4.94 -11.30
N PRO A 26 -0.90 -5.46 -10.07
CA PRO A 26 0.24 -5.87 -9.21
C PRO A 26 1.17 -6.91 -9.84
N LEU A 27 0.70 -7.76 -10.74
CA LEU A 27 1.55 -8.73 -11.42
C LEU A 27 2.63 -8.12 -12.31
N SER A 28 2.48 -6.84 -12.70
CA SER A 28 3.57 -6.11 -13.37
C SER A 28 4.73 -5.83 -12.41
N VAL A 29 4.43 -5.66 -11.13
CA VAL A 29 5.42 -5.50 -10.07
C VAL A 29 6.15 -6.81 -9.78
N ASP A 30 5.46 -7.95 -9.87
CA ASP A 30 6.08 -9.28 -9.71
C ASP A 30 7.23 -9.50 -10.68
N GLN A 31 7.01 -9.19 -11.97
CA GLN A 31 8.05 -9.29 -12.99
C GLN A 31 9.20 -8.31 -12.73
N LEU A 32 8.87 -7.03 -12.46
CA LEU A 32 9.89 -6.02 -12.18
C LEU A 32 10.78 -6.39 -10.99
N ALA A 33 10.16 -6.91 -9.92
CA ALA A 33 10.89 -7.33 -8.72
C ALA A 33 11.81 -8.52 -8.97
N ALA A 34 11.43 -9.42 -9.88
CA ALA A 34 12.26 -10.55 -10.28
C ALA A 34 13.44 -10.12 -11.15
N ASP A 35 13.22 -9.19 -12.07
CA ASP A 35 14.25 -8.69 -12.98
C ASP A 35 15.30 -7.80 -12.25
N PHE A 36 14.88 -7.13 -11.17
CA PHE A 36 15.73 -6.22 -10.39
C PHE A 36 15.68 -6.56 -8.89
N PRO A 37 16.33 -7.66 -8.46
CA PRO A 37 16.23 -8.15 -7.09
C PRO A 37 16.79 -7.21 -6.02
N ASP A 38 17.75 -6.35 -6.39
CA ASP A 38 18.35 -5.36 -5.49
C ASP A 38 17.57 -4.04 -5.41
N LEU A 39 16.56 -3.87 -6.27
CA LEU A 39 15.73 -2.67 -6.29
C LEU A 39 14.63 -2.75 -5.21
N LYS A 40 14.63 -1.83 -4.26
CA LYS A 40 13.52 -1.68 -3.33
C LYS A 40 12.32 -1.05 -4.06
N ILE A 41 11.21 -1.77 -4.15
CA ILE A 41 10.00 -1.35 -4.85
C ILE A 41 8.92 -1.08 -3.82
N ILE A 42 8.40 0.15 -3.77
CA ILE A 42 7.29 0.55 -2.91
C ILE A 42 6.04 0.68 -3.79
N CYS A 43 5.02 -0.12 -3.50
CA CYS A 43 3.72 -0.05 -4.15
C CYS A 43 2.81 0.88 -3.34
N ALA A 44 2.27 1.91 -3.98
CA ALA A 44 1.34 2.84 -3.38
C ALA A 44 -0.11 2.34 -3.55
N HIS A 45 -0.93 2.65 -2.55
CA HIS A 45 -2.34 2.31 -2.46
C HIS A 45 -2.63 0.82 -2.23
N PRO A 46 -3.83 0.45 -1.73
CA PRO A 46 -4.19 -0.94 -1.45
C PRO A 46 -4.27 -1.87 -2.66
N GLY A 47 -4.28 -1.31 -3.88
CA GLY A 47 -4.30 -2.13 -5.09
C GLY A 47 -5.68 -2.60 -5.52
N TRP A 48 -6.76 -2.01 -5.00
CA TRP A 48 -8.11 -2.40 -5.41
C TRP A 48 -8.30 -2.32 -6.94
N PRO A 49 -8.93 -3.31 -7.61
CA PRO A 49 -9.61 -4.48 -7.03
C PRO A 49 -8.70 -5.70 -6.79
N TRP A 50 -7.41 -5.63 -7.04
CA TRP A 50 -6.43 -6.73 -7.01
C TRP A 50 -5.63 -6.81 -5.71
N ILE A 51 -6.31 -6.62 -4.57
CA ILE A 51 -5.67 -6.62 -3.25
C ILE A 51 -5.03 -7.97 -2.92
N ASP A 52 -5.66 -9.07 -3.31
CA ASP A 52 -5.15 -10.42 -3.06
C ASP A 52 -3.89 -10.70 -3.90
N GLU A 53 -3.86 -10.25 -5.16
CA GLU A 53 -2.67 -10.33 -6.01
C GLU A 53 -1.53 -9.48 -5.46
N MET A 54 -1.83 -8.25 -4.99
CA MET A 54 -0.82 -7.41 -4.35
C MET A 54 -0.30 -8.04 -3.06
N THR A 55 -1.16 -8.64 -2.26
CA THR A 55 -0.78 -9.41 -1.07
C THR A 55 0.16 -10.56 -1.43
N ALA A 56 -0.17 -11.31 -2.48
CA ALA A 56 0.67 -12.42 -2.95
C ALA A 56 2.05 -11.94 -3.40
N VAL A 57 2.12 -10.86 -4.17
CA VAL A 57 3.39 -10.25 -4.61
C VAL A 57 4.22 -9.78 -3.42
N ALA A 58 3.62 -9.05 -2.48
CA ALA A 58 4.31 -8.53 -1.30
C ALA A 58 4.86 -9.65 -0.39
N LEU A 59 4.14 -10.78 -0.28
CA LEU A 59 4.59 -11.96 0.45
C LEU A 59 5.71 -12.70 -0.28
N HIS A 60 5.63 -12.81 -1.60
CA HIS A 60 6.56 -13.59 -2.41
C HIS A 60 7.89 -12.87 -2.66
N LYS A 61 7.87 -11.56 -2.86
CA LYS A 61 9.05 -10.75 -3.22
C LYS A 61 9.67 -10.07 -2.00
N GLY A 62 10.91 -10.39 -1.66
CA GLY A 62 11.65 -9.79 -0.55
C GLY A 62 11.85 -8.27 -0.69
N ASN A 63 11.97 -7.79 -1.92
CA ASN A 63 12.26 -6.41 -2.28
C ASN A 63 11.01 -5.56 -2.61
N VAL A 64 9.79 -6.09 -2.41
CA VAL A 64 8.52 -5.35 -2.59
C VAL A 64 7.95 -4.97 -1.25
N TYR A 65 7.63 -3.70 -1.10
CA TYR A 65 7.02 -3.06 0.07
C TYR A 65 5.70 -2.40 -0.33
N TRP A 66 4.83 -2.10 0.64
CA TRP A 66 3.47 -1.68 0.35
C TRP A 66 3.02 -0.54 1.25
N GLU A 67 2.39 0.47 0.69
CA GLU A 67 1.99 1.70 1.36
C GLU A 67 0.48 1.88 1.23
N MET A 68 -0.21 2.28 2.33
CA MET A 68 -1.67 2.24 2.47
C MET A 68 -2.34 3.60 2.25
N SER A 69 -1.79 4.45 1.41
CA SER A 69 -2.38 5.77 1.13
C SER A 69 -3.67 5.71 0.30
N GLY A 70 -4.35 6.83 0.27
CA GLY A 70 -5.53 7.03 -0.57
C GLY A 70 -6.81 6.33 -0.10
N TRP A 71 -6.75 5.48 0.94
CA TRP A 71 -7.87 4.71 1.45
C TRP A 71 -8.01 4.84 2.97
N ALA A 72 -9.23 5.14 3.43
CA ALA A 72 -9.51 5.08 4.86
C ALA A 72 -9.57 3.62 5.34
N PRO A 73 -9.09 3.32 6.57
CA PRO A 73 -9.02 1.95 7.09
C PRO A 73 -10.32 1.16 7.04
N LYS A 74 -11.46 1.85 7.20
CA LYS A 74 -12.80 1.24 7.16
C LYS A 74 -13.15 0.60 5.81
N TYR A 75 -12.52 1.02 4.73
CA TYR A 75 -12.77 0.48 3.39
C TYR A 75 -11.82 -0.68 3.04
N LEU A 76 -10.80 -0.92 3.86
CA LEU A 76 -9.86 -2.00 3.63
C LEU A 76 -10.48 -3.34 4.06
N PRO A 77 -10.31 -4.41 3.27
CA PRO A 77 -10.69 -5.75 3.66
C PRO A 77 -10.00 -6.21 4.95
N ASP A 78 -10.66 -7.06 5.72
CA ASP A 78 -10.10 -7.60 6.98
C ASP A 78 -8.82 -8.42 6.75
N GLY A 79 -8.64 -8.97 5.56
CA GLY A 79 -7.43 -9.70 5.17
C GLY A 79 -6.19 -8.83 5.30
N ILE A 80 -6.19 -7.64 4.68
CA ILE A 80 -5.05 -6.73 4.72
C ILE A 80 -4.82 -6.19 6.14
N LYS A 81 -5.89 -5.90 6.89
CA LYS A 81 -5.78 -5.47 8.30
C LYS A 81 -5.09 -6.52 9.18
N ARG A 82 -5.35 -7.83 8.92
CA ARG A 82 -4.62 -8.91 9.58
C ARG A 82 -3.16 -8.95 9.16
N ASP A 83 -2.87 -8.73 7.88
CA ASP A 83 -1.52 -8.81 7.35
C ASP A 83 -0.62 -7.67 7.82
N ILE A 84 -1.17 -6.47 8.05
CA ILE A 84 -0.46 -5.34 8.67
C ILE A 84 0.12 -5.71 10.04
N LYS A 85 -0.62 -6.45 10.87
CA LYS A 85 -0.11 -6.91 12.18
C LYS A 85 0.49 -8.32 12.18
N GLY A 86 0.53 -8.96 11.03
CA GLY A 86 0.95 -10.36 10.88
C GLY A 86 2.05 -10.55 9.85
N ARG A 87 1.69 -11.19 8.73
CA ARG A 87 2.65 -11.65 7.72
C ARG A 87 3.44 -10.53 7.03
N LEU A 88 2.87 -9.34 6.92
CA LEU A 88 3.45 -8.18 6.24
C LEU A 88 3.79 -7.02 7.18
N LYS A 89 3.88 -7.27 8.49
CA LYS A 89 4.13 -6.26 9.53
C LYS A 89 5.43 -5.46 9.34
N ASP A 90 6.40 -6.03 8.63
CA ASP A 90 7.71 -5.42 8.36
C ASP A 90 7.80 -4.86 6.92
N LYS A 91 6.69 -4.86 6.19
CA LYS A 91 6.66 -4.47 4.77
C LYS A 91 5.58 -3.45 4.43
N ILE A 92 4.53 -3.35 5.25
CA ILE A 92 3.45 -2.39 5.03
C ILE A 92 3.73 -1.12 5.83
N MET A 93 3.54 0.02 5.19
CA MET A 93 3.76 1.33 5.80
C MET A 93 2.55 2.25 5.58
N PHE A 94 2.45 3.24 6.44
CA PHE A 94 1.45 4.30 6.38
C PHE A 94 1.75 5.27 5.23
N GLY A 95 0.70 5.76 4.61
CA GLY A 95 0.68 6.91 3.74
C GLY A 95 -0.69 7.58 3.80
N SER A 96 -0.74 8.85 3.47
CA SER A 96 -1.99 9.63 3.52
C SER A 96 -2.59 9.92 2.15
N ASP A 97 -1.76 10.09 1.13
CA ASP A 97 -2.17 10.69 -0.15
C ASP A 97 -2.62 12.15 0.04
N TYR A 98 -1.91 12.90 0.91
CA TYR A 98 -2.20 14.32 1.13
C TYR A 98 -2.05 15.11 -0.18
N PRO A 99 -2.94 16.07 -0.49
CA PRO A 99 -4.00 16.62 0.36
C PRO A 99 -5.35 15.90 0.28
N SER A 100 -5.45 14.80 -0.46
CA SER A 100 -6.72 14.06 -0.65
C SER A 100 -7.30 13.55 0.67
N MET A 101 -6.42 13.16 1.61
CA MET A 101 -6.83 12.69 2.94
C MET A 101 -6.02 13.39 4.05
N PRO A 102 -6.70 14.07 5.01
CA PRO A 102 -6.05 14.73 6.15
C PRO A 102 -5.40 13.71 7.09
N TYR A 103 -4.16 14.01 7.55
CA TYR A 103 -3.38 13.14 8.45
C TYR A 103 -4.12 12.85 9.77
N GLU A 104 -4.67 13.89 10.41
CA GLU A 104 -5.33 13.77 11.71
C GLU A 104 -6.50 12.80 11.68
N ARG A 105 -7.23 12.78 10.56
CA ARG A 105 -8.30 11.83 10.34
C ARG A 105 -7.77 10.40 10.24
N LEU A 106 -6.74 10.19 9.42
CA LEU A 106 -6.20 8.86 9.18
C LEU A 106 -5.55 8.28 10.44
N PHE A 107 -4.76 9.06 11.19
CA PHE A 107 -4.18 8.59 12.44
C PHE A 107 -5.26 8.15 13.41
N ARG A 108 -6.30 8.96 13.61
CA ARG A 108 -7.42 8.57 14.48
C ARG A 108 -8.09 7.27 14.01
N GLU A 109 -8.41 7.15 12.71
CA GLU A 109 -9.08 5.96 12.19
C GLU A 109 -8.19 4.69 12.26
N TRP A 110 -6.88 4.82 12.13
CA TRP A 110 -5.94 3.71 12.32
C TRP A 110 -5.76 3.35 13.80
N ASP A 111 -5.69 4.32 14.70
CA ASP A 111 -5.62 4.07 16.15
C ASP A 111 -6.87 3.35 16.67
N GLU A 112 -8.06 3.68 16.14
CA GLU A 112 -9.33 3.03 16.49
C GLU A 112 -9.38 1.53 16.12
N ILE A 113 -8.52 1.05 15.21
CA ILE A 113 -8.42 -0.39 14.90
C ILE A 113 -7.84 -1.19 16.09
N GLY A 114 -7.07 -0.54 16.96
CA GLY A 114 -6.55 -1.15 18.19
C GLY A 114 -5.40 -2.13 17.96
N TYR A 115 -4.50 -1.83 17.02
CA TYR A 115 -3.26 -2.60 16.90
C TYR A 115 -2.36 -2.40 18.13
N PRO A 116 -1.51 -3.40 18.47
CA PRO A 116 -0.44 -3.21 19.44
C PRO A 116 0.46 -2.02 19.09
N VAL A 117 0.99 -1.33 20.10
CA VAL A 117 1.80 -0.11 19.93
C VAL A 117 3.02 -0.36 19.02
N ASP A 118 3.70 -1.48 19.20
CA ASP A 118 4.85 -1.87 18.37
C ASP A 118 4.49 -2.06 16.89
N ILE A 119 3.28 -2.53 16.60
CA ILE A 119 2.77 -2.64 15.24
C ILE A 119 2.42 -1.28 14.66
N LEU A 120 1.78 -0.38 15.45
CA LEU A 120 1.48 0.98 15.01
C LEU A 120 2.76 1.77 14.71
N GLU A 121 3.80 1.66 15.56
CA GLU A 121 5.09 2.31 15.31
C GLU A 121 5.75 1.81 14.02
N LYS A 122 5.72 0.49 13.77
CA LYS A 122 6.22 -0.09 12.51
C LYS A 122 5.45 0.46 11.32
N PHE A 123 4.14 0.42 11.38
CA PHE A 123 3.26 0.88 10.31
C PHE A 123 3.41 2.38 10.04
N TYR A 124 3.45 3.23 11.09
CA TYR A 124 3.49 4.67 10.91
C TYR A 124 4.84 5.21 10.45
N HIS A 125 5.96 4.66 10.90
CA HIS A 125 7.26 5.24 10.57
C HIS A 125 8.42 4.23 10.47
N ARG A 126 8.56 3.22 11.36
CA ARG A 126 9.77 2.39 11.41
C ARG A 126 10.03 1.63 10.12
N ASN A 127 8.99 1.09 9.49
CA ASN A 127 9.15 0.39 8.22
C ASN A 127 9.64 1.35 7.13
N ALA A 128 9.11 2.57 7.08
CA ALA A 128 9.56 3.57 6.13
C ALA A 128 11.01 4.00 6.38
N GLU A 129 11.41 4.22 7.65
CA GLU A 129 12.78 4.53 8.05
C GLU A 129 13.76 3.45 7.58
N GLU A 130 13.46 2.18 7.86
CA GLU A 130 14.31 1.04 7.48
C GLU A 130 14.40 0.87 5.96
N ILE A 131 13.25 0.96 5.26
CA ILE A 131 13.19 0.77 3.81
C ILE A 131 13.92 1.89 3.08
N LEU A 132 13.76 3.13 3.52
CA LEU A 132 14.36 4.32 2.90
C LEU A 132 15.80 4.58 3.38
N GLY A 133 16.21 3.97 4.48
CA GLY A 133 17.54 4.16 5.07
C GLY A 133 17.69 5.50 5.78
N LEU A 134 16.66 5.91 6.50
CA LEU A 134 16.60 7.17 7.28
C LEU A 134 17.14 6.97 8.70
#